data_cb8d10fa3aaef775d780c2c07bcd1971
#
_entry.id   cb8d10fa3aaef775d780c2c07bcd1971
#
_cell.length_a   1.000
_cell.length_b   1.000
_cell.length_c   1.000
_cell.angle_alpha   90.00
_cell.angle_beta   90.00
_cell.angle_gamma   90.00
#
_symmetry.space_group_name_H-M   'P 1'
#
loop_
_entity.id
_entity.type
_entity.pdbx_description
1 polymer ?
#
loop_
_entity_poly.entity_id
_entity_poly.type
_entity_poly.pdbx_seq_one_letter_code
_entity_poly.pdbx_strand_id
1 'polypeptide(L)'
;FKSNVDSARKLLGRPMTLTEKILYAHLKPAHGGKGTELNNFGRGKDYVDFYPDRVAMQDATAQMALLQFMSAGIPKVAVPSTVHCDHLIQAEINASTDLATANRENSEVYEFLANVSKKYGIGFWKPGAGIIHQIVLENYAFPGGMMIGTDSHTVNAGGLGMIAIGVGGADAVDVMAGLPWELKMP
;
A
#
# COMPACT_ATOMS: atom_id res chain seq x y z
N PHE A 1 -0.22 8.07 -16.28
CA PHE A 1 0.77 7.02 -16.53
C PHE A 1 1.50 7.24 -17.85
N LYS A 2 0.82 7.16 -19.02
CA LYS A 2 1.44 7.23 -20.35
C LYS A 2 2.29 8.50 -20.56
N SER A 3 1.77 9.67 -20.23
CA SER A 3 2.49 10.95 -20.40
C SER A 3 3.81 10.99 -19.60
N ASN A 4 3.79 10.51 -18.35
CA ASN A 4 4.97 10.47 -17.50
C ASN A 4 6.03 9.50 -18.06
N VAL A 5 5.59 8.32 -18.53
CA VAL A 5 6.47 7.34 -19.18
C VAL A 5 7.09 7.90 -20.46
N ASP A 6 6.31 8.61 -21.27
CA ASP A 6 6.82 9.21 -22.51
C ASP A 6 7.84 10.33 -22.24
N SER A 7 7.60 11.14 -21.19
CA SER A 7 8.56 12.15 -20.74
C SER A 7 9.85 11.53 -20.23
N ALA A 8 9.74 10.49 -19.39
CA ALA A 8 10.90 9.77 -18.89
C ALA A 8 11.70 9.08 -20.02
N ARG A 9 11.02 8.48 -20.99
CA ARG A 9 11.69 7.87 -22.16
C ARG A 9 12.49 8.88 -22.97
N LYS A 10 11.94 10.08 -23.17
CA LYS A 10 12.65 11.18 -23.86
C LYS A 10 13.89 11.60 -23.09
N LEU A 11 13.76 11.76 -21.76
CA LEU A 11 14.87 12.14 -20.91
C LEU A 11 16.00 11.10 -20.90
N LEU A 12 15.65 9.82 -20.75
CA LEU A 12 16.62 8.72 -20.64
C LEU A 12 17.27 8.37 -21.97
N GLY A 13 16.63 8.67 -23.11
CA GLY A 13 17.14 8.38 -24.45
C GLY A 13 17.35 6.89 -24.76
N ARG A 14 16.69 5.99 -24.00
CA ARG A 14 16.84 4.54 -24.12
C ARG A 14 15.54 3.79 -23.82
N PRO A 15 15.44 2.50 -24.21
CA PRO A 15 14.35 1.64 -23.76
C PRO A 15 14.30 1.53 -22.23
N MET A 16 13.08 1.41 -21.68
CA MET A 16 12.81 1.27 -20.26
C MET A 16 12.20 -0.10 -19.95
N THR A 17 12.62 -0.69 -18.85
CA THR A 17 11.96 -1.88 -18.28
C THR A 17 10.55 -1.54 -17.79
N LEU A 18 9.72 -2.55 -17.50
CA LEU A 18 8.40 -2.31 -16.89
C LEU A 18 8.54 -1.61 -15.52
N THR A 19 9.47 -2.05 -14.71
CA THR A 19 9.77 -1.46 -13.39
C THR A 19 10.11 0.02 -13.52
N GLU A 20 11.02 0.39 -14.39
CA GLU A 20 11.35 1.79 -14.64
C GLU A 20 10.14 2.62 -15.09
N LYS A 21 9.30 2.07 -15.97
CA LYS A 21 8.09 2.76 -16.41
C LYS A 21 7.14 3.04 -15.24
N ILE A 22 6.96 2.07 -14.34
CA ILE A 22 6.09 2.23 -13.17
C ILE A 22 6.70 3.25 -12.20
N LEU A 23 7.98 3.14 -11.86
CA LEU A 23 8.66 4.08 -10.97
C LEU A 23 8.55 5.51 -11.50
N TYR A 24 8.94 5.75 -12.74
CA TYR A 24 8.86 7.09 -13.34
C TYR A 24 7.43 7.61 -13.50
N ALA A 25 6.44 6.72 -13.64
CA ALA A 25 5.04 7.13 -13.69
C ALA A 25 4.48 7.60 -12.33
N HIS A 26 5.06 7.12 -11.22
CA HIS A 26 4.63 7.43 -9.86
C HIS A 26 5.53 8.42 -9.13
N LEU A 27 6.43 9.10 -9.84
CA LEU A 27 7.20 10.19 -9.28
C LEU A 27 6.28 11.31 -8.79
N LYS A 28 6.60 11.89 -7.65
CA LYS A 28 5.96 13.12 -7.18
C LYS A 28 6.23 14.25 -8.16
N PRO A 29 5.22 14.85 -8.80
CA PRO A 29 5.42 16.02 -9.63
C PRO A 29 5.98 17.17 -8.81
N ALA A 30 6.96 17.90 -9.35
CA ALA A 30 7.41 19.13 -8.76
C ALA A 30 6.27 20.15 -8.78
N HIS A 31 5.73 20.51 -7.60
CA HIS A 31 4.70 21.53 -7.45
C HIS A 31 5.24 22.65 -6.58
N GLY A 32 5.28 23.86 -7.11
CA GLY A 32 5.72 25.03 -6.37
C GLY A 32 7.17 24.94 -5.84
N GLY A 33 8.07 24.29 -6.58
CA GLY A 33 9.45 24.06 -6.17
C GLY A 33 9.67 22.96 -5.13
N LYS A 34 8.61 22.25 -4.76
CA LYS A 34 8.66 21.07 -3.90
C LYS A 34 8.22 19.83 -4.70
N GLY A 35 9.06 18.84 -4.76
CA GLY A 35 8.83 17.59 -5.48
C GLY A 35 10.07 17.14 -6.22
N THR A 36 10.01 15.95 -6.79
CA THR A 36 11.13 15.40 -7.56
C THR A 36 11.01 15.88 -9.01
N GLU A 37 11.95 16.70 -9.44
CA GLU A 37 12.09 17.00 -10.87
C GLU A 37 12.43 15.72 -11.63
N LEU A 38 11.87 15.55 -12.80
CA LEU A 38 12.16 14.42 -13.66
C LEU A 38 13.66 14.44 -14.04
N ASN A 39 14.40 13.44 -13.59
CA ASN A 39 15.84 13.34 -13.78
C ASN A 39 16.25 11.89 -14.09
N ASN A 40 17.47 11.69 -14.54
CA ASN A 40 18.06 10.36 -14.67
C ASN A 40 18.64 9.95 -13.29
N PHE A 41 17.83 9.31 -12.50
CA PHE A 41 18.20 8.90 -11.13
C PHE A 41 19.19 7.74 -11.14
N GLY A 42 20.24 7.89 -10.34
CA GLY A 42 21.23 6.83 -10.12
C GLY A 42 20.70 5.74 -9.20
N ARG A 43 20.61 4.52 -9.71
CA ARG A 43 20.19 3.32 -8.96
C ARG A 43 21.09 3.09 -7.76
N GLY A 44 20.47 2.85 -6.58
CA GLY A 44 21.19 2.67 -5.33
C GLY A 44 21.92 3.91 -4.80
N LYS A 45 21.67 5.08 -5.37
CA LYS A 45 22.31 6.36 -4.98
C LYS A 45 21.31 7.43 -4.60
N ASP A 46 20.40 7.75 -5.50
CA ASP A 46 19.46 8.86 -5.33
C ASP A 46 18.23 8.45 -4.54
N TYR A 47 17.75 9.31 -3.64
CA TYR A 47 16.47 9.17 -2.98
C TYR A 47 15.41 9.91 -3.79
N VAL A 48 14.25 9.29 -3.91
CA VAL A 48 13.17 9.74 -4.80
C VAL A 48 11.82 9.59 -4.11
N ASP A 49 11.00 10.60 -4.24
CA ASP A 49 9.63 10.63 -3.72
C ASP A 49 8.65 9.99 -4.71
N PHE A 50 7.90 9.00 -4.26
CA PHE A 50 6.85 8.33 -5.03
C PHE A 50 5.46 8.57 -4.44
N TYR A 51 4.44 8.46 -5.31
CA TYR A 51 3.04 8.40 -4.91
C TYR A 51 2.45 7.02 -5.24
N PRO A 52 2.42 6.10 -4.29
CA PRO A 52 1.71 4.83 -4.47
C PRO A 52 0.22 5.04 -4.75
N ASP A 53 -0.36 4.17 -5.59
CA ASP A 53 -1.80 4.21 -5.91
C ASP A 53 -2.66 3.76 -4.74
N ARG A 54 -2.12 2.92 -3.84
CA ARG A 54 -2.87 2.35 -2.72
C ARG A 54 -2.01 1.84 -1.58
N VAL A 55 -2.67 1.64 -0.43
CA VAL A 55 -2.12 0.98 0.77
C VAL A 55 -2.98 -0.24 1.12
N ALA A 56 -2.33 -1.37 1.44
CA ALA A 56 -2.99 -2.54 2.02
C ALA A 56 -2.40 -2.86 3.39
N MET A 57 -3.24 -3.13 4.38
CA MET A 57 -2.83 -3.40 5.75
C MET A 57 -3.46 -4.70 6.25
N GLN A 58 -2.70 -5.53 6.93
CA GLN A 58 -3.24 -6.69 7.65
C GLN A 58 -3.61 -6.30 9.10
N ASP A 59 -4.48 -7.07 9.74
CA ASP A 59 -5.12 -6.71 11.02
C ASP A 59 -4.15 -6.51 12.20
N ALA A 60 -3.06 -7.26 12.28
CA ALA A 60 -2.13 -7.12 13.38
C ALA A 60 -1.35 -5.79 13.34
N THR A 61 -0.90 -5.36 12.15
CA THR A 61 -0.14 -4.13 11.96
C THR A 61 -1.01 -2.89 11.75
N ALA A 62 -2.23 -3.06 11.22
CA ALA A 62 -3.17 -1.96 10.99
C ALA A 62 -3.57 -1.23 12.27
N GLN A 63 -3.61 -1.92 13.41
CA GLN A 63 -3.97 -1.31 14.69
C GLN A 63 -3.10 -0.09 14.98
N MET A 64 -1.78 -0.26 14.96
CA MET A 64 -0.84 0.83 15.25
C MET A 64 -0.84 1.89 14.14
N ALA A 65 -0.88 1.47 12.88
CA ALA A 65 -0.93 2.40 11.76
C ALA A 65 -2.17 3.29 11.81
N LEU A 66 -3.34 2.73 12.11
CA LEU A 66 -4.57 3.50 12.21
C LEU A 66 -4.62 4.42 13.44
N LEU A 67 -4.07 4.01 14.58
CA LEU A 67 -3.92 4.89 15.74
C LEU A 67 -3.04 6.11 15.41
N GLN A 68 -1.92 5.89 14.72
CA GLN A 68 -1.06 6.98 14.26
C GLN A 68 -1.79 7.88 13.24
N PHE A 69 -2.50 7.29 12.28
CA PHE A 69 -3.28 8.07 11.30
C PHE A 69 -4.36 8.93 11.97
N MET A 70 -5.04 8.39 12.96
CA MET A 70 -6.04 9.14 13.74
C MET A 70 -5.43 10.36 14.43
N SER A 71 -4.20 10.25 14.91
CA SER A 71 -3.47 11.35 15.57
C SER A 71 -3.11 12.49 14.61
N ALA A 72 -3.06 12.23 13.31
CA ALA A 72 -2.81 13.25 12.29
C ALA A 72 -4.00 14.21 12.07
N GLY A 73 -5.20 13.89 12.60
CA GLY A 73 -6.38 14.76 12.51
C GLY A 73 -6.97 14.91 11.11
N ILE A 74 -6.60 14.04 10.17
CA ILE A 74 -7.04 14.09 8.77
C ILE A 74 -8.41 13.39 8.64
N PRO A 75 -9.39 13.98 7.92
CA PRO A 75 -10.75 13.45 7.91
C PRO A 75 -10.94 12.16 7.09
N LYS A 76 -10.08 11.90 6.10
CA LYS A 76 -10.12 10.72 5.23
C LYS A 76 -8.73 10.39 4.71
N VAL A 77 -8.51 9.14 4.34
CA VAL A 77 -7.28 8.73 3.64
C VAL A 77 -7.18 9.40 2.27
N ALA A 78 -5.97 9.78 1.90
CA ALA A 78 -5.68 10.45 0.63
C ALA A 78 -5.59 9.48 -0.56
N VAL A 79 -5.31 8.20 -0.29
CA VAL A 79 -5.21 7.14 -1.30
C VAL A 79 -6.12 5.97 -0.94
N PRO A 80 -6.63 5.21 -1.92
CA PRO A 80 -7.35 3.98 -1.67
C PRO A 80 -6.59 3.05 -0.71
N SER A 81 -7.17 2.76 0.43
CA SER A 81 -6.57 1.94 1.48
C SER A 81 -7.51 0.82 1.91
N THR A 82 -6.96 -0.33 2.28
CA THR A 82 -7.74 -1.47 2.75
C THR A 82 -7.12 -2.10 3.99
N VAL A 83 -8.00 -2.61 4.87
CA VAL A 83 -7.63 -3.45 6.03
C VAL A 83 -8.20 -4.85 5.80
N HIS A 84 -7.40 -5.86 6.07
CA HIS A 84 -7.72 -7.27 5.88
C HIS A 84 -7.50 -8.04 7.18
N CYS A 85 -8.53 -8.78 7.63
CA CYS A 85 -8.49 -9.51 8.89
C CYS A 85 -8.20 -11.00 8.64
N ASP A 86 -6.93 -11.34 8.50
CA ASP A 86 -6.47 -12.70 8.22
C ASP A 86 -5.32 -13.19 9.12
N HIS A 87 -4.51 -12.30 9.68
CA HIS A 87 -3.33 -12.67 10.47
C HIS A 87 -3.65 -13.10 11.91
N LEU A 88 -4.76 -12.63 12.50
CA LEU A 88 -5.18 -13.02 13.84
C LEU A 88 -5.96 -14.33 13.89
N ILE A 89 -6.23 -14.95 12.76
CA ILE A 89 -6.85 -16.28 12.65
C ILE A 89 -5.74 -17.33 12.72
N GLN A 90 -5.78 -18.19 13.72
CA GLN A 90 -4.83 -19.30 13.86
C GLN A 90 -5.38 -20.54 13.17
N ALA A 91 -4.61 -21.18 12.30
CA ALA A 91 -5.00 -22.36 11.57
C ALA A 91 -4.61 -23.63 12.36
N GLU A 92 -5.41 -23.99 13.37
CA GLU A 92 -5.11 -25.10 14.29
C GLU A 92 -5.97 -26.34 14.03
N ILE A 93 -7.29 -26.17 13.83
CA ILE A 93 -8.25 -27.27 13.77
C ILE A 93 -8.90 -27.34 12.40
N ASN A 94 -9.70 -26.31 12.06
CA ASN A 94 -10.37 -26.16 10.79
C ASN A 94 -10.94 -24.74 10.65
N ALA A 95 -11.29 -24.37 9.42
CA ALA A 95 -11.70 -23.01 9.09
C ALA A 95 -12.88 -22.49 9.94
N SER A 96 -13.89 -23.31 10.20
CA SER A 96 -15.08 -22.87 10.95
C SER A 96 -14.80 -22.66 12.43
N THR A 97 -14.06 -23.56 13.06
CA THR A 97 -13.71 -23.50 14.48
C THR A 97 -12.72 -22.35 14.73
N ASP A 98 -11.69 -22.27 13.92
CA ASP A 98 -10.62 -21.27 14.08
C ASP A 98 -11.15 -19.85 13.82
N LEU A 99 -12.03 -19.68 12.84
CA LEU A 99 -12.71 -18.40 12.60
C LEU A 99 -13.62 -18.00 13.78
N ALA A 100 -14.39 -18.95 14.33
CA ALA A 100 -15.25 -18.67 15.49
C ALA A 100 -14.40 -18.27 16.70
N THR A 101 -13.29 -18.94 16.94
CA THR A 101 -12.33 -18.60 18.01
C THR A 101 -11.74 -17.22 17.80
N ALA A 102 -11.24 -16.91 16.61
CA ALA A 102 -10.66 -15.60 16.28
C ALA A 102 -11.69 -14.47 16.48
N ASN A 103 -12.92 -14.65 16.02
CA ASN A 103 -13.99 -13.66 16.22
C ASN A 103 -14.32 -13.39 17.68
N ARG A 104 -14.25 -14.43 18.53
CA ARG A 104 -14.48 -14.28 19.97
C ARG A 104 -13.31 -13.58 20.66
N GLU A 105 -12.09 -14.03 20.39
CA GLU A 105 -10.90 -13.57 21.10
C GLU A 105 -10.42 -12.20 20.65
N ASN A 106 -10.58 -11.87 19.37
CA ASN A 106 -10.16 -10.60 18.79
C ASN A 106 -11.33 -9.66 18.46
N SER A 107 -12.49 -9.85 19.10
CA SER A 107 -13.69 -9.04 18.79
C SER A 107 -13.46 -7.54 18.89
N GLU A 108 -12.77 -7.10 19.96
CA GLU A 108 -12.44 -5.69 20.17
C GLU A 108 -11.56 -5.12 19.06
N VAL A 109 -10.56 -5.86 18.64
CA VAL A 109 -9.66 -5.46 17.54
C VAL A 109 -10.43 -5.34 16.22
N TYR A 110 -11.23 -6.34 15.88
CA TYR A 110 -12.02 -6.32 14.65
C TYR A 110 -13.06 -5.20 14.64
N GLU A 111 -13.69 -4.93 15.77
CA GLU A 111 -14.63 -3.83 15.92
C GLU A 111 -13.94 -2.47 15.77
N PHE A 112 -12.79 -2.28 16.41
CA PHE A 112 -11.95 -1.11 16.23
C PHE A 112 -11.59 -0.88 14.76
N LEU A 113 -11.04 -1.89 14.10
CA LEU A 113 -10.62 -1.81 12.68
C LEU A 113 -11.80 -1.49 11.76
N ALA A 114 -12.96 -2.12 11.98
CA ALA A 114 -14.17 -1.86 11.19
C ALA A 114 -14.65 -0.41 11.36
N ASN A 115 -14.72 0.08 12.59
CA ASN A 115 -15.20 1.42 12.90
C ASN A 115 -14.28 2.51 12.35
N VAL A 116 -12.97 2.34 12.52
CA VAL A 116 -11.96 3.28 12.01
C VAL A 116 -11.97 3.26 10.49
N SER A 117 -12.02 2.08 9.86
CA SER A 117 -12.10 1.96 8.41
C SER A 117 -13.31 2.70 7.85
N LYS A 118 -14.49 2.50 8.45
CA LYS A 118 -15.72 3.19 8.07
C LYS A 118 -15.60 4.72 8.19
N LYS A 119 -15.00 5.20 9.28
CA LYS A 119 -14.83 6.64 9.55
C LYS A 119 -13.94 7.32 8.51
N TYR A 120 -12.84 6.69 8.13
CA TYR A 120 -11.80 7.32 7.30
C TYR A 120 -11.87 6.93 5.83
N GLY A 121 -12.87 6.14 5.40
CA GLY A 121 -13.06 5.74 4.01
C GLY A 121 -12.11 4.64 3.55
N ILE A 122 -11.72 3.76 4.47
CA ILE A 122 -10.87 2.60 4.23
C ILE A 122 -11.74 1.38 3.95
N GLY A 123 -11.39 0.57 2.94
CA GLY A 123 -12.06 -0.70 2.68
C GLY A 123 -11.76 -1.71 3.79
N PHE A 124 -12.78 -2.44 4.24
CA PHE A 124 -12.64 -3.40 5.34
C PHE A 124 -13.04 -4.80 4.90
N TRP A 125 -12.07 -5.71 4.90
CA TRP A 125 -12.22 -7.13 4.65
C TRP A 125 -12.25 -7.87 5.98
N LYS A 126 -13.46 -8.26 6.39
CA LYS A 126 -13.72 -8.87 7.70
C LYS A 126 -13.05 -10.24 7.86
N PRO A 127 -12.90 -10.76 9.10
CA PRO A 127 -12.42 -12.11 9.34
C PRO A 127 -13.17 -13.16 8.52
N GLY A 128 -12.44 -14.06 7.91
CA GLY A 128 -12.98 -15.10 7.02
C GLY A 128 -13.16 -14.68 5.56
N ALA A 129 -12.84 -13.45 5.18
CA ALA A 129 -12.90 -13.01 3.79
C ALA A 129 -11.81 -13.61 2.90
N GLY A 130 -10.71 -14.05 3.49
CA GLY A 130 -9.57 -14.67 2.81
C GLY A 130 -8.24 -13.98 3.15
N ILE A 131 -7.15 -14.50 2.63
CA ILE A 131 -5.80 -14.00 2.84
C ILE A 131 -5.63 -12.67 2.10
N ILE A 132 -5.07 -11.64 2.78
CA ILE A 132 -4.84 -10.30 2.22
C ILE A 132 -4.22 -10.33 0.82
N HIS A 133 -3.16 -11.11 0.63
CA HIS A 133 -2.42 -11.09 -0.64
C HIS A 133 -3.23 -11.68 -1.79
N GLN A 134 -4.04 -12.70 -1.53
CA GLN A 134 -4.95 -13.27 -2.53
C GLN A 134 -6.08 -12.30 -2.87
N ILE A 135 -6.67 -11.66 -1.87
CA ILE A 135 -7.72 -10.65 -2.07
C ILE A 135 -7.18 -9.46 -2.88
N VAL A 136 -5.97 -8.98 -2.56
CA VAL A 136 -5.33 -7.89 -3.30
C VAL A 136 -5.07 -8.31 -4.74
N LEU A 137 -4.56 -9.51 -4.97
CA LEU A 137 -4.28 -10.01 -6.31
C LEU A 137 -5.55 -10.11 -7.17
N GLU A 138 -6.64 -10.62 -6.59
CA GLU A 138 -7.91 -10.84 -7.30
C GLU A 138 -8.71 -9.56 -7.56
N ASN A 139 -8.62 -8.57 -6.67
CA ASN A 139 -9.56 -7.44 -6.70
C ASN A 139 -8.89 -6.10 -7.02
N TYR A 140 -7.59 -5.96 -6.78
CA TYR A 140 -6.93 -4.66 -6.78
C TYR A 140 -5.66 -4.58 -7.60
N ALA A 141 -4.99 -5.70 -7.88
CA ALA A 141 -3.76 -5.70 -8.64
C ALA A 141 -4.02 -5.50 -10.14
N PHE A 142 -3.19 -4.67 -10.77
CA PHE A 142 -3.26 -4.41 -12.21
C PHE A 142 -1.87 -4.03 -12.75
N PRO A 143 -1.58 -4.32 -14.03
CA PRO A 143 -0.29 -3.98 -14.62
C PRO A 143 -0.03 -2.47 -14.63
N GLY A 144 1.11 -2.06 -14.12
CA GLY A 144 1.54 -0.66 -14.11
C GLY A 144 1.22 0.11 -12.84
N GLY A 145 0.51 -0.48 -11.88
CA GLY A 145 0.23 0.13 -10.59
C GLY A 145 1.42 0.07 -9.63
N MET A 146 1.36 0.89 -8.58
CA MET A 146 2.31 0.89 -7.47
C MET A 146 1.56 0.86 -6.14
N MET A 147 1.93 -0.05 -5.25
CA MET A 147 1.33 -0.15 -3.93
C MET A 147 2.36 -0.40 -2.84
N ILE A 148 2.01 0.01 -1.62
CA ILE A 148 2.70 -0.38 -0.41
C ILE A 148 1.75 -1.14 0.52
N GLY A 149 2.30 -1.95 1.41
CA GLY A 149 1.49 -2.66 2.40
C GLY A 149 2.27 -3.00 3.65
N THR A 150 1.56 -3.15 4.76
CA THR A 150 2.17 -3.41 6.07
C THR A 150 2.46 -4.89 6.31
N ASP A 151 2.79 -5.61 5.24
CA ASP A 151 3.14 -7.03 5.27
C ASP A 151 4.26 -7.33 4.27
N SER A 152 5.18 -8.23 4.63
CA SER A 152 6.32 -8.61 3.80
C SER A 152 5.93 -9.30 2.49
N HIS A 153 4.76 -9.95 2.44
CA HIS A 153 4.24 -10.61 1.24
C HIS A 153 3.40 -9.70 0.33
N THR A 154 3.34 -8.39 0.63
CA THR A 154 2.73 -7.39 -0.27
C THR A 154 3.26 -7.48 -1.70
N VAL A 155 4.51 -7.89 -1.87
CA VAL A 155 5.19 -8.14 -3.16
C VAL A 155 4.44 -9.12 -4.07
N ASN A 156 3.52 -9.92 -3.54
CA ASN A 156 2.72 -10.89 -4.30
C ASN A 156 1.93 -10.23 -5.46
N ALA A 157 1.50 -8.98 -5.28
CA ALA A 157 0.80 -8.22 -6.33
C ALA A 157 1.69 -7.94 -7.56
N GLY A 158 3.01 -8.10 -7.43
CA GLY A 158 3.96 -8.07 -8.55
C GLY A 158 3.71 -9.15 -9.60
N GLY A 159 3.06 -10.25 -9.22
CA GLY A 159 2.65 -11.30 -10.15
C GLY A 159 1.71 -10.84 -11.26
N LEU A 160 0.98 -9.74 -11.06
CA LEU A 160 0.16 -9.08 -12.08
C LEU A 160 0.77 -7.78 -12.63
N GLY A 161 2.09 -7.59 -12.47
CA GLY A 161 2.81 -6.47 -13.09
C GLY A 161 2.68 -5.14 -12.35
N MET A 162 2.42 -5.17 -11.05
CA MET A 162 2.57 -4.01 -10.15
C MET A 162 4.00 -3.90 -9.61
N ILE A 163 4.36 -2.72 -9.12
CA ILE A 163 5.37 -2.60 -8.07
C ILE A 163 4.64 -2.63 -6.74
N ALA A 164 4.89 -3.66 -5.93
CA ALA A 164 4.26 -3.84 -4.64
C ALA A 164 5.34 -4.10 -3.58
N ILE A 165 5.31 -3.34 -2.48
CA ILE A 165 6.40 -3.29 -1.53
C ILE A 165 5.86 -3.39 -0.11
N GLY A 166 6.46 -4.28 0.69
CA GLY A 166 6.22 -4.37 2.12
C GLY A 166 6.96 -3.26 2.85
N VAL A 167 6.23 -2.51 3.71
CA VAL A 167 6.75 -1.36 4.46
C VAL A 167 6.33 -1.43 5.93
N GLY A 168 6.90 -0.56 6.74
CA GLY A 168 6.44 -0.35 8.12
C GLY A 168 5.13 0.44 8.21
N GLY A 169 4.51 0.39 9.40
CA GLY A 169 3.26 1.13 9.63
C GLY A 169 3.39 2.64 9.43
N ALA A 170 4.53 3.23 9.77
CA ALA A 170 4.77 4.66 9.59
C ALA A 170 4.72 5.09 8.13
N ASP A 171 5.38 4.35 7.23
CA ASP A 171 5.32 4.63 5.78
C ASP A 171 3.89 4.55 5.24
N ALA A 172 3.12 3.55 5.71
CA ALA A 172 1.71 3.42 5.33
C ALA A 172 0.88 4.63 5.79
N VAL A 173 1.12 5.13 7.01
CA VAL A 173 0.47 6.32 7.55
C VAL A 173 0.77 7.56 6.71
N ASP A 174 2.03 7.78 6.35
CA ASP A 174 2.44 8.92 5.55
C ASP A 174 1.72 8.93 4.19
N VAL A 175 1.70 7.80 3.51
CA VAL A 175 1.00 7.68 2.22
C VAL A 175 -0.51 7.83 2.38
N MET A 176 -1.13 7.25 3.42
CA MET A 176 -2.55 7.46 3.72
C MET A 176 -2.86 8.94 4.02
N ALA A 177 -1.91 9.67 4.59
CA ALA A 177 -2.03 11.11 4.85
C ALA A 177 -1.78 11.99 3.60
N GLY A 178 -1.39 11.40 2.47
CA GLY A 178 -1.10 12.12 1.23
C GLY A 178 0.33 12.62 1.12
N LEU A 179 1.21 12.19 2.02
CA LEU A 179 2.63 12.44 1.90
C LEU A 179 3.26 11.48 0.87
N PRO A 180 4.34 11.89 0.20
CA PRO A 180 5.07 10.99 -0.67
C PRO A 180 5.77 9.90 0.14
N TRP A 181 6.05 8.79 -0.50
CA TRP A 181 6.90 7.75 0.03
C TRP A 181 8.30 7.86 -0.57
N GLU A 182 9.28 8.17 0.27
CA GLU A 182 10.67 8.28 -0.15
C GLU A 182 11.35 6.91 -0.22
N LEU A 183 11.99 6.63 -1.34
CA LEU A 183 12.74 5.40 -1.55
C LEU A 183 14.05 5.71 -2.28
N LYS A 184 15.11 5.01 -1.89
CA LYS A 184 16.33 4.97 -2.69
C LYS A 184 16.02 4.28 -4.03
N MET A 185 16.30 4.93 -5.15
CA MET A 185 15.99 4.44 -6.51
C MET A 185 16.54 3.03 -6.70
N PRO A 186 15.69 1.99 -6.93
CA PRO A 186 16.07 0.60 -6.99
C PRO A 186 16.76 0.20 -8.32
#